data_fd3645194bea52f7214dc8846af89925
#
_entry.id   fd3645194bea52f7214dc8846af89925
#
_cell.length_a   1.000
_cell.length_b   1.000
_cell.length_c   1.000
_cell.angle_alpha   90.00
_cell.angle_beta   90.00
_cell.angle_gamma   90.00
#
_symmetry.space_group_name_H-M   'P 1'
#
loop_
_entity.id
_entity.type
_entity.pdbx_description
1 polymer ?
#
loop_
_entity_poly.entity_id
_entity_poly.type
_entity_poly.pdbx_seq_one_letter_code
_entity_poly.pdbx_strand_id
1 'polypeptide(L)'
;MQINQTPVLVRFIIEIPMSKKKIVVAVTGASGSIYAKVLFDKLKGLEDQISEIGIIMSDNAKDVWLHELGNKDYSSYNFRFYDKRDFMAPFASGSAGFDTMIVCPCSMGTLGRVAGGVSDDLITRSADVILKERRKLILLVRETPYSLIHINNMKTVSEAGGIICPATPSFYSLPKTIEEVAATVINRVIDLVGFDHESYQWGKN
;
A
#
# COMPACT_ATOMS: atom_id res chain seq x y z
N MET A 1 -43.37 49.99 5.85
CA MET A 1 -42.47 49.30 4.92
C MET A 1 -41.35 48.67 5.74
N GLN A 2 -41.54 47.41 6.17
CA GLN A 2 -40.57 46.66 7.01
C GLN A 2 -39.67 45.88 6.08
N ILE A 3 -38.38 46.15 6.15
CA ILE A 3 -37.34 45.41 5.39
C ILE A 3 -36.95 44.21 6.23
N ASN A 4 -37.42 43.01 5.81
CA ASN A 4 -37.00 41.76 6.38
C ASN A 4 -35.56 41.42 5.95
N GLN A 5 -34.59 41.64 6.83
CA GLN A 5 -33.22 41.15 6.61
C GLN A 5 -33.12 39.72 7.07
N THR A 6 -33.04 38.79 6.10
CA THR A 6 -32.69 37.37 6.35
C THR A 6 -31.22 37.30 6.75
N PRO A 7 -30.84 36.67 7.88
CA PRO A 7 -29.44 36.55 8.23
C PRO A 7 -28.72 35.61 7.28
N VAL A 8 -27.67 36.07 6.64
CA VAL A 8 -26.74 35.24 5.84
C VAL A 8 -25.91 34.38 6.81
N LEU A 9 -26.22 33.12 6.88
CA LEU A 9 -25.42 32.12 7.63
C LEU A 9 -24.11 31.87 6.89
N VAL A 10 -23.04 32.53 7.30
CA VAL A 10 -21.68 32.23 6.82
C VAL A 10 -21.27 30.91 7.44
N ARG A 11 -21.31 29.84 6.66
CA ARG A 11 -20.75 28.54 7.04
C ARG A 11 -19.22 28.67 7.02
N PHE A 12 -18.61 28.75 8.19
CA PHE A 12 -17.17 28.49 8.32
C PHE A 12 -16.95 26.99 8.10
N ILE A 13 -16.42 26.65 6.92
CA ILE A 13 -15.87 25.31 6.68
C ILE A 13 -14.53 25.29 7.44
N ILE A 14 -14.52 24.70 8.63
CA ILE A 14 -13.27 24.38 9.33
C ILE A 14 -12.68 23.20 8.55
N GLU A 15 -11.71 23.46 7.70
CA GLU A 15 -10.86 22.39 7.15
C GLU A 15 -10.06 21.79 8.32
N ILE A 16 -10.50 20.64 8.82
CA ILE A 16 -9.71 19.86 9.75
C ILE A 16 -8.54 19.30 8.94
N PRO A 17 -7.29 19.69 9.22
CA PRO A 17 -6.15 19.15 8.47
C PRO A 17 -6.12 17.63 8.65
N MET A 18 -6.15 16.88 7.56
CA MET A 18 -6.03 15.43 7.60
C MET A 18 -4.71 15.08 8.28
N SER A 19 -4.76 14.23 9.31
CA SER A 19 -3.55 13.80 10.00
C SER A 19 -2.66 13.04 9.01
N LYS A 20 -1.38 13.43 8.94
CA LYS A 20 -0.40 12.75 8.10
C LYS A 20 -0.27 11.29 8.52
N LYS A 21 -0.16 10.40 7.55
CA LYS A 21 -0.13 8.94 7.75
C LYS A 21 1.27 8.43 8.05
N LYS A 22 1.35 7.39 8.88
CA LYS A 22 2.55 6.57 9.05
C LYS A 22 2.35 5.25 8.33
N ILE A 23 3.15 4.96 7.33
CA ILE A 23 2.97 3.79 6.46
C ILE A 23 4.20 2.90 6.40
N VAL A 24 3.97 1.61 6.24
CA VAL A 24 5.00 0.62 5.93
C VAL A 24 4.75 0.09 4.53
N VAL A 25 5.79 0.03 3.69
CA VAL A 25 5.71 -0.66 2.40
C VAL A 25 6.68 -1.83 2.41
N ALA A 26 6.17 -3.02 2.15
CA ALA A 26 6.97 -4.22 1.95
C ALA A 26 6.96 -4.64 0.48
N VAL A 27 8.13 -4.96 -0.06
CA VAL A 27 8.29 -5.49 -1.42
C VAL A 27 8.74 -6.93 -1.32
N THR A 28 8.03 -7.85 -1.96
CA THR A 28 8.35 -9.29 -1.92
C THR A 28 8.69 -9.84 -3.29
N GLY A 29 9.17 -11.07 -3.35
CA GLY A 29 9.73 -11.68 -4.57
C GLY A 29 8.71 -12.19 -5.59
N ALA A 30 7.51 -11.64 -5.66
CA ALA A 30 6.61 -11.87 -6.78
C ALA A 30 7.03 -11.04 -7.99
N SER A 31 6.86 -11.54 -9.22
CA SER A 31 7.03 -10.74 -10.42
C SER A 31 6.08 -9.55 -10.41
N GLY A 32 6.51 -8.41 -10.96
CA GLY A 32 5.75 -7.16 -10.95
C GLY A 32 6.43 -6.07 -10.12
N SER A 33 7.77 -6.00 -10.13
CA SER A 33 8.54 -4.90 -9.53
C SER A 33 8.09 -3.53 -10.05
N ILE A 34 7.51 -3.48 -11.25
CA ILE A 34 6.92 -2.26 -11.82
C ILE A 34 5.81 -1.69 -10.91
N TYR A 35 5.00 -2.53 -10.23
CA TYR A 35 4.01 -2.04 -9.28
C TYR A 35 4.66 -1.34 -8.10
N ALA A 36 5.74 -1.92 -7.55
CA ALA A 36 6.46 -1.30 -6.44
C ALA A 36 7.13 0.01 -6.87
N LYS A 37 7.72 0.06 -8.08
CA LYS A 37 8.29 1.29 -8.64
C LYS A 37 7.24 2.39 -8.78
N VAL A 38 6.10 2.10 -9.40
CA VAL A 38 5.00 3.07 -9.58
C VAL A 38 4.43 3.50 -8.22
N LEU A 39 4.36 2.59 -7.23
CA LEU A 39 3.96 2.93 -5.87
C LEU A 39 4.95 3.91 -5.23
N PHE A 40 6.26 3.68 -5.33
CA PHE A 40 7.28 4.57 -4.78
C PHE A 40 7.23 5.95 -5.45
N ASP A 41 7.08 6.01 -6.79
CA ASP A 41 6.96 7.27 -7.53
C ASP A 41 5.74 8.07 -7.03
N LYS A 42 4.60 7.42 -6.82
CA LYS A 42 3.39 8.09 -6.29
C LYS A 42 3.55 8.54 -4.84
N LEU A 43 4.13 7.71 -3.97
CA LEU A 43 4.35 8.07 -2.58
C LEU A 43 5.32 9.25 -2.43
N LYS A 44 6.30 9.38 -3.32
CA LYS A 44 7.16 10.57 -3.41
C LYS A 44 6.36 11.84 -3.72
N GLY A 45 5.29 11.75 -4.52
CA GLY A 45 4.39 12.87 -4.81
C GLY A 45 3.39 13.19 -3.69
N LEU A 46 3.34 12.39 -2.61
CA LEU A 46 2.37 12.49 -1.51
C LEU A 46 3.07 12.75 -0.15
N GLU A 47 4.30 13.26 -0.14
CA GLU A 47 5.11 13.49 1.08
C GLU A 47 4.42 14.47 2.06
N ASP A 48 3.60 15.38 1.56
CA ASP A 48 2.79 16.30 2.37
C ASP A 48 1.72 15.60 3.21
N GLN A 49 1.28 14.40 2.79
CA GLN A 49 0.28 13.57 3.47
C GLN A 49 0.92 12.44 4.31
N ILE A 50 2.25 12.29 4.27
CA ILE A 50 2.99 11.24 4.98
C ILE A 50 3.84 11.86 6.08
N SER A 51 3.71 11.37 7.31
CA SER A 51 4.58 11.76 8.43
C SER A 51 5.77 10.84 8.59
N GLU A 52 5.60 9.56 8.26
CA GLU A 52 6.66 8.56 8.33
C GLU A 52 6.40 7.42 7.34
N ILE A 53 7.45 7.00 6.63
CA ILE A 53 7.41 5.85 5.73
C ILE A 53 8.59 4.93 6.00
N GLY A 54 8.32 3.64 6.21
CA GLY A 54 9.33 2.59 6.30
C GLY A 54 9.22 1.62 5.14
N ILE A 55 10.36 1.30 4.52
CA ILE A 55 10.42 0.35 3.40
C ILE A 55 11.15 -0.92 3.84
N ILE A 56 10.61 -2.09 3.49
CA ILE A 56 11.27 -3.38 3.68
C ILE A 56 11.28 -4.10 2.34
N MET A 57 12.43 -4.59 1.91
CA MET A 57 12.52 -5.45 0.72
C MET A 57 13.06 -6.82 1.10
N SER A 58 12.38 -7.88 0.68
CA SER A 58 12.97 -9.23 0.77
C SER A 58 14.16 -9.36 -0.18
N ASP A 59 15.06 -10.33 0.07
CA ASP A 59 16.20 -10.55 -0.83
C ASP A 59 15.71 -10.88 -2.24
N ASN A 60 14.75 -11.80 -2.35
CA ASN A 60 14.13 -12.13 -3.64
C ASN A 60 13.49 -10.90 -4.33
N ALA A 61 12.97 -9.94 -3.57
CA ALA A 61 12.41 -8.72 -4.16
C ALA A 61 13.49 -7.89 -4.85
N LYS A 62 14.67 -7.79 -4.25
CA LYS A 62 15.82 -7.06 -4.83
C LYS A 62 16.32 -7.74 -6.11
N ASP A 63 16.35 -9.07 -6.11
CA ASP A 63 16.77 -9.87 -7.28
C ASP A 63 15.75 -9.75 -8.41
N VAL A 64 14.45 -9.85 -8.10
CA VAL A 64 13.36 -9.68 -9.09
C VAL A 64 13.34 -8.25 -9.64
N TRP A 65 13.52 -7.24 -8.78
CA TRP A 65 13.63 -5.85 -9.23
C TRP A 65 14.76 -5.65 -10.23
N LEU A 66 15.97 -6.16 -9.91
CA LEU A 66 17.10 -6.08 -10.83
C LEU A 66 16.83 -6.83 -12.15
N HIS A 67 16.21 -8.00 -12.07
CA HIS A 67 15.89 -8.81 -13.26
C HIS A 67 14.87 -8.13 -14.16
N GLU A 68 13.79 -7.58 -13.60
CA GLU A 68 12.68 -7.01 -14.37
C GLU A 68 12.93 -5.58 -14.83
N LEU A 69 13.61 -4.75 -14.03
CA LEU A 69 13.80 -3.33 -14.32
C LEU A 69 15.24 -2.99 -14.76
N GLY A 70 16.16 -3.95 -14.68
CA GLY A 70 17.55 -3.79 -15.15
C GLY A 70 18.43 -2.88 -14.29
N ASN A 71 17.95 -2.47 -13.10
CA ASN A 71 18.64 -1.50 -12.24
C ASN A 71 18.37 -1.78 -10.76
N LYS A 72 18.94 -0.95 -9.86
CA LYS A 72 18.70 -0.96 -8.43
C LYS A 72 18.18 0.40 -7.93
N ASP A 73 17.39 1.08 -8.75
CA ASP A 73 16.96 2.46 -8.49
C ASP A 73 16.06 2.59 -7.26
N TYR A 74 15.56 1.48 -6.69
CA TYR A 74 14.86 1.52 -5.40
C TYR A 74 15.68 2.22 -4.31
N SER A 75 17.02 2.15 -4.38
CA SER A 75 17.92 2.80 -3.41
C SER A 75 18.05 4.32 -3.60
N SER A 76 17.57 4.87 -4.72
CA SER A 76 17.61 6.31 -5.01
C SER A 76 16.44 7.09 -4.38
N TYR A 77 15.39 6.40 -3.92
CA TYR A 77 14.28 7.03 -3.22
C TYR A 77 14.72 7.48 -1.83
N ASN A 78 14.36 8.70 -1.44
CA ASN A 78 14.64 9.24 -0.11
C ASN A 78 13.69 8.66 0.96
N PHE A 79 13.56 7.33 0.97
CA PHE A 79 12.79 6.59 1.97
C PHE A 79 13.74 5.88 2.93
N ARG A 80 13.27 5.63 4.15
CA ARG A 80 14.03 4.84 5.11
C ARG A 80 13.82 3.35 4.86
N PHE A 81 14.90 2.68 4.43
CA PHE A 81 14.92 1.23 4.21
C PHE A 81 15.36 0.51 5.47
N TYR A 82 14.68 -0.57 5.81
CA TYR A 82 14.97 -1.43 6.95
C TYR A 82 15.34 -2.82 6.47
N ASP A 83 16.30 -3.44 7.17
CA ASP A 83 16.62 -4.84 6.94
C ASP A 83 15.45 -5.74 7.36
N LYS A 84 15.19 -6.81 6.61
CA LYS A 84 14.12 -7.76 6.91
C LYS A 84 14.28 -8.48 8.27
N ARG A 85 15.47 -8.42 8.89
CA ARG A 85 15.77 -8.97 10.22
C ARG A 85 15.84 -7.91 11.33
N ASP A 86 15.59 -6.65 10.99
CA ASP A 86 15.59 -5.55 11.97
C ASP A 86 14.30 -5.50 12.78
N PHE A 87 14.18 -6.38 13.77
CA PHE A 87 13.03 -6.39 14.69
C PHE A 87 13.01 -5.19 15.67
N MET A 88 14.01 -4.31 15.62
CA MET A 88 14.03 -3.04 16.37
C MET A 88 13.37 -1.89 15.57
N ALA A 89 12.99 -2.13 14.32
CA ALA A 89 12.25 -1.15 13.53
C ALA A 89 10.95 -0.73 14.24
N PRO A 90 10.55 0.56 14.17
CA PRO A 90 9.41 1.09 14.92
C PRO A 90 8.10 0.29 14.69
N PHE A 91 7.83 -0.10 13.47
CA PHE A 91 6.61 -0.81 13.08
C PHE A 91 6.62 -2.32 13.40
N ALA A 92 7.69 -2.84 14.01
CA ALA A 92 7.68 -4.15 14.66
C ALA A 92 6.85 -4.17 15.95
N SER A 93 6.42 -2.98 16.43
CA SER A 93 5.58 -2.79 17.61
C SER A 93 4.35 -1.92 17.32
N GLY A 94 3.21 -2.27 17.88
CA GLY A 94 1.96 -1.52 17.73
C GLY A 94 2.00 -0.11 18.34
N SER A 95 2.86 0.13 19.34
CA SER A 95 2.98 1.42 20.04
C SER A 95 3.52 2.56 19.16
N ALA A 96 4.22 2.25 18.06
CA ALA A 96 4.76 3.26 17.15
C ALA A 96 3.71 3.96 16.28
N GLY A 97 2.46 3.45 16.24
CA GLY A 97 1.34 4.14 15.62
C GLY A 97 1.36 4.14 14.09
N PHE A 98 2.03 3.19 13.43
CA PHE A 98 1.88 3.02 11.98
C PHE A 98 0.47 2.55 11.66
N ASP A 99 -0.23 3.25 10.80
CA ASP A 99 -1.66 3.07 10.54
C ASP A 99 -1.97 2.19 9.32
N THR A 100 -1.03 2.04 8.42
CA THR A 100 -1.21 1.27 7.18
C THR A 100 0.06 0.52 6.79
N MET A 101 -0.11 -0.73 6.33
CA MET A 101 0.93 -1.47 5.65
C MET A 101 0.47 -1.91 4.25
N ILE A 102 1.34 -1.73 3.27
CA ILE A 102 1.15 -2.16 1.89
C ILE A 102 2.21 -3.21 1.57
N VAL A 103 1.81 -4.39 1.10
CA VAL A 103 2.73 -5.39 0.55
C VAL A 103 2.56 -5.41 -0.96
N CYS A 104 3.54 -4.89 -1.69
CA CYS A 104 3.45 -4.63 -3.13
C CYS A 104 4.77 -4.92 -3.86
N PRO A 105 4.81 -5.93 -4.76
CA PRO A 105 3.83 -7.01 -4.87
C PRO A 105 3.91 -7.99 -3.70
N CYS A 106 2.81 -8.71 -3.43
CA CYS A 106 2.74 -9.75 -2.42
C CYS A 106 2.84 -11.14 -3.05
N SER A 107 3.89 -11.90 -2.71
CA SER A 107 4.03 -13.29 -3.12
C SER A 107 3.09 -14.21 -2.32
N MET A 108 2.72 -15.35 -2.91
CA MET A 108 1.89 -16.33 -2.22
C MET A 108 2.56 -16.93 -0.97
N GLY A 109 3.90 -17.01 -0.97
CA GLY A 109 4.65 -17.43 0.22
C GLY A 109 4.53 -16.41 1.36
N THR A 110 4.54 -15.11 1.06
CA THR A 110 4.30 -14.05 2.07
C THR A 110 2.84 -14.08 2.53
N LEU A 111 1.88 -14.17 1.61
CA LEU A 111 0.46 -14.32 1.94
C LEU A 111 0.22 -15.52 2.87
N GLY A 112 0.83 -16.69 2.56
CA GLY A 112 0.68 -17.91 3.37
C GLY A 112 1.22 -17.75 4.78
N ARG A 113 2.37 -17.10 4.95
CA ARG A 113 2.93 -16.80 6.28
C ARG A 113 2.04 -15.84 7.08
N VAL A 114 1.55 -14.78 6.45
CA VAL A 114 0.61 -13.85 7.09
C VAL A 114 -0.68 -14.57 7.50
N ALA A 115 -1.27 -15.36 6.62
CA ALA A 115 -2.47 -16.16 6.91
C ALA A 115 -2.28 -17.17 8.03
N GLY A 116 -1.06 -17.74 8.14
CA GLY A 116 -0.68 -18.68 9.20
C GLY A 116 -0.22 -18.02 10.50
N GLY A 117 -0.17 -16.69 10.59
CA GLY A 117 0.30 -15.98 11.78
C GLY A 117 1.81 -16.14 12.02
N VAL A 118 2.59 -16.44 10.97
CA VAL A 118 4.05 -16.61 11.07
C VAL A 118 4.74 -15.25 11.02
N SER A 119 5.55 -14.93 12.03
CA SER A 119 6.27 -13.65 12.19
C SER A 119 7.78 -13.90 12.27
N ASP A 120 8.37 -14.52 11.22
CA ASP A 120 9.77 -14.94 11.16
C ASP A 120 10.72 -13.91 10.53
N ASP A 121 10.18 -12.84 9.97
CA ASP A 121 10.90 -11.68 9.46
C ASP A 121 10.13 -10.37 9.75
N LEU A 122 10.77 -9.22 9.50
CA LEU A 122 10.14 -7.91 9.75
C LEU A 122 8.91 -7.68 8.87
N ILE A 123 8.83 -8.25 7.66
CA ILE A 123 7.67 -8.11 6.78
C ILE A 123 6.44 -8.77 7.42
N THR A 124 6.56 -10.02 7.80
CA THR A 124 5.45 -10.79 8.40
C THR A 124 5.15 -10.30 9.82
N ARG A 125 6.17 -9.89 10.59
CA ARG A 125 5.97 -9.26 11.88
C ARG A 125 5.17 -7.96 11.79
N SER A 126 5.49 -7.10 10.83
CA SER A 126 4.75 -5.84 10.63
C SER A 126 3.30 -6.11 10.23
N ALA A 127 3.07 -7.08 9.34
CA ALA A 127 1.72 -7.47 8.95
C ALA A 127 0.89 -7.98 10.15
N ASP A 128 1.49 -8.82 11.01
CA ASP A 128 0.89 -9.29 12.25
C ASP A 128 0.52 -8.12 13.18
N VAL A 129 1.44 -7.17 13.38
CA VAL A 129 1.20 -5.97 14.19
C VAL A 129 0.03 -5.15 13.62
N ILE A 130 0.00 -4.90 12.33
CA ILE A 130 -1.07 -4.13 11.68
C ILE A 130 -2.43 -4.81 11.86
N LEU A 131 -2.50 -6.13 11.67
CA LEU A 131 -3.74 -6.89 11.82
C LEU A 131 -4.22 -6.91 13.28
N LYS A 132 -3.35 -7.21 14.25
CA LYS A 132 -3.76 -7.26 15.67
C LYS A 132 -4.20 -5.91 16.23
N GLU A 133 -3.65 -4.80 15.69
CA GLU A 133 -4.04 -3.43 16.05
C GLU A 133 -5.28 -2.95 15.27
N ARG A 134 -5.90 -3.81 14.46
CA ARG A 134 -7.06 -3.47 13.60
C ARG A 134 -6.79 -2.30 12.66
N ARG A 135 -5.55 -2.19 12.18
CA ARG A 135 -5.10 -1.20 11.22
C ARG A 135 -5.16 -1.76 9.79
N LYS A 136 -4.88 -0.95 8.81
CA LYS A 136 -5.07 -1.28 7.41
C LYS A 136 -3.89 -2.08 6.85
N LEU A 137 -4.11 -3.35 6.50
CA LEU A 137 -3.17 -4.19 5.76
C LEU A 137 -3.69 -4.37 4.32
N ILE A 138 -2.89 -3.96 3.32
CA ILE A 138 -3.21 -4.11 1.89
C ILE A 138 -2.18 -5.04 1.27
N LEU A 139 -2.63 -6.17 0.73
CA LEU A 139 -1.78 -7.15 0.05
C LEU A 139 -2.06 -7.11 -1.45
N LEU A 140 -1.12 -6.55 -2.25
CA LEU A 140 -1.18 -6.58 -3.70
C LEU A 140 -0.70 -7.95 -4.20
N VAL A 141 -1.59 -8.95 -4.15
CA VAL A 141 -1.25 -10.32 -4.50
C VAL A 141 -1.02 -10.46 -6.01
N ARG A 142 0.08 -11.15 -6.40
CA ARG A 142 0.41 -11.42 -7.80
C ARG A 142 0.80 -12.89 -7.97
N GLU A 143 -0.08 -13.64 -8.63
CA GLU A 143 0.09 -15.05 -8.95
C GLU A 143 -0.87 -15.49 -10.06
N THR A 144 -0.48 -16.48 -10.85
CA THR A 144 -1.33 -17.13 -11.86
C THR A 144 -0.81 -18.54 -12.13
N PRO A 145 -1.65 -19.61 -12.10
CA PRO A 145 -3.02 -19.67 -11.55
C PRO A 145 -3.02 -19.70 -10.01
N TYR A 146 -4.18 -19.52 -9.38
CA TYR A 146 -4.34 -19.73 -7.95
C TYR A 146 -4.60 -21.20 -7.63
N SER A 147 -3.89 -21.73 -6.63
CA SER A 147 -4.24 -22.99 -5.99
C SER A 147 -5.33 -22.79 -4.92
N LEU A 148 -5.99 -23.86 -4.51
CA LEU A 148 -6.95 -23.80 -3.39
C LEU A 148 -6.30 -23.29 -2.10
N ILE A 149 -5.01 -23.59 -1.87
CA ILE A 149 -4.25 -23.08 -0.72
C ILE A 149 -4.17 -21.55 -0.79
N HIS A 150 -3.87 -20.98 -1.95
CA HIS A 150 -3.80 -19.52 -2.14
C HIS A 150 -5.16 -18.87 -1.85
N ILE A 151 -6.25 -19.46 -2.36
CA ILE A 151 -7.62 -18.96 -2.16
C ILE A 151 -8.00 -19.00 -0.66
N ASN A 152 -7.69 -20.09 0.03
CA ASN A 152 -7.94 -20.22 1.47
C ASN A 152 -7.12 -19.21 2.28
N ASN A 153 -5.85 -18.96 1.93
CA ASN A 153 -5.03 -17.96 2.59
C ASN A 153 -5.59 -16.55 2.37
N MET A 154 -6.04 -16.21 1.15
CA MET A 154 -6.71 -14.93 0.86
C MET A 154 -7.99 -14.78 1.70
N LYS A 155 -8.80 -15.84 1.81
CA LYS A 155 -10.00 -15.85 2.65
C LYS A 155 -9.63 -15.57 4.11
N THR A 156 -8.65 -16.30 4.68
CA THR A 156 -8.23 -16.15 6.07
C THR A 156 -7.76 -14.71 6.37
N VAL A 157 -6.94 -14.14 5.49
CA VAL A 157 -6.47 -12.75 5.67
C VAL A 157 -7.62 -11.75 5.56
N SER A 158 -8.57 -11.97 4.64
CA SER A 158 -9.76 -11.10 4.50
C SER A 158 -10.65 -11.16 5.73
N GLU A 159 -10.87 -12.34 6.31
CA GLU A 159 -11.63 -12.53 7.55
C GLU A 159 -10.93 -11.87 8.75
N ALA A 160 -9.60 -11.84 8.77
CA ALA A 160 -8.81 -11.14 9.77
C ALA A 160 -8.82 -9.59 9.60
N GLY A 161 -9.42 -9.08 8.53
CA GLY A 161 -9.54 -7.64 8.23
C GLY A 161 -8.48 -7.09 7.28
N GLY A 162 -7.63 -7.94 6.70
CA GLY A 162 -6.70 -7.54 5.64
C GLY A 162 -7.43 -7.37 4.29
N ILE A 163 -6.89 -6.52 3.45
CA ILE A 163 -7.44 -6.24 2.12
C ILE A 163 -6.61 -7.00 1.09
N ILE A 164 -7.25 -7.95 0.40
CA ILE A 164 -6.66 -8.60 -0.77
C ILE A 164 -6.93 -7.71 -1.99
N CYS A 165 -5.87 -7.16 -2.56
CA CYS A 165 -5.91 -6.33 -3.76
C CYS A 165 -5.13 -7.07 -4.86
N PRO A 166 -5.78 -7.82 -5.76
CA PRO A 166 -5.08 -8.52 -6.82
C PRO A 166 -4.39 -7.54 -7.77
N ALA A 167 -3.19 -7.91 -8.27
CA ALA A 167 -2.48 -7.15 -9.29
C ALA A 167 -3.15 -7.34 -10.66
N THR A 168 -4.41 -6.92 -10.74
CA THR A 168 -5.28 -7.05 -11.92
C THR A 168 -5.59 -5.66 -12.48
N PRO A 169 -4.93 -5.23 -13.56
CA PRO A 169 -5.12 -3.92 -14.14
C PRO A 169 -6.53 -3.69 -14.69
N SER A 170 -6.97 -2.43 -14.69
CA SER A 170 -8.14 -1.98 -15.42
C SER A 170 -7.73 -1.24 -16.70
N PHE A 171 -8.61 -1.20 -17.69
CA PHE A 171 -8.33 -0.59 -18.99
C PHE A 171 -9.27 0.59 -19.32
N TYR A 172 -10.11 1.01 -18.41
CA TYR A 172 -11.07 2.10 -18.62
C TYR A 172 -10.38 3.45 -18.91
N SER A 173 -9.19 3.68 -18.36
CA SER A 173 -8.38 4.88 -18.60
C SER A 173 -7.57 4.83 -19.92
N LEU A 174 -7.70 3.75 -20.71
CA LEU A 174 -6.98 3.51 -21.96
C LEU A 174 -5.45 3.62 -21.80
N PRO A 175 -4.81 2.90 -20.85
CA PRO A 175 -3.37 3.00 -20.60
C PRO A 175 -2.58 2.56 -21.84
N LYS A 176 -1.46 3.26 -22.13
CA LYS A 176 -0.63 3.07 -23.32
C LYS A 176 0.75 2.53 -23.01
N THR A 177 1.21 2.66 -21.77
CA THR A 177 2.51 2.17 -21.32
C THR A 177 2.34 1.14 -20.20
N ILE A 178 3.40 0.38 -19.92
CA ILE A 178 3.40 -0.60 -18.81
C ILE A 178 3.22 0.12 -17.48
N GLU A 179 3.83 1.28 -17.33
CA GLU A 179 3.70 2.12 -16.14
C GLU A 179 2.26 2.61 -15.92
N GLU A 180 1.60 3.04 -16.99
CA GLU A 180 0.20 3.43 -16.93
C GLU A 180 -0.71 2.25 -16.59
N VAL A 181 -0.44 1.06 -17.13
CA VAL A 181 -1.15 -0.18 -16.77
C VAL A 181 -0.96 -0.49 -15.28
N ALA A 182 0.27 -0.47 -14.79
CA ALA A 182 0.57 -0.67 -13.37
C ALA A 182 -0.09 0.40 -12.50
N ALA A 183 -0.11 1.65 -12.95
CA ALA A 183 -0.73 2.77 -12.22
C ALA A 183 -2.23 2.58 -12.01
N THR A 184 -2.95 1.86 -12.87
CA THR A 184 -4.39 1.58 -12.66
C THR A 184 -4.63 0.78 -11.38
N VAL A 185 -3.73 -0.14 -11.06
CA VAL A 185 -3.77 -0.94 -9.82
C VAL A 185 -3.28 -0.11 -8.63
N ILE A 186 -2.17 0.61 -8.80
CA ILE A 186 -1.56 1.39 -7.72
C ILE A 186 -2.46 2.56 -7.29
N ASN A 187 -3.16 3.21 -8.21
CA ASN A 187 -4.17 4.21 -7.86
C ASN A 187 -5.19 3.62 -6.89
N ARG A 188 -5.65 2.40 -7.14
CA ARG A 188 -6.59 1.73 -6.22
C ARG A 188 -5.97 1.45 -4.86
N VAL A 189 -4.68 1.12 -4.78
CA VAL A 189 -3.96 0.97 -3.50
C VAL A 189 -3.90 2.32 -2.77
N ILE A 190 -3.58 3.41 -3.47
CA ILE A 190 -3.53 4.77 -2.92
C ILE A 190 -4.90 5.21 -2.39
N ASP A 191 -5.99 4.93 -3.15
CA ASP A 191 -7.38 5.15 -2.69
C ASP A 191 -7.68 4.36 -1.41
N LEU A 192 -7.28 3.08 -1.36
CA LEU A 192 -7.49 2.22 -0.19
C LEU A 192 -6.74 2.72 1.04
N VAL A 193 -5.55 3.29 0.89
CA VAL A 193 -4.83 3.97 1.98
C VAL A 193 -5.63 5.17 2.46
N GLY A 194 -6.32 5.87 1.57
CA GLY A 194 -7.07 7.09 1.83
C GLY A 194 -6.21 8.34 1.69
N PHE A 195 -5.30 8.34 0.72
CA PHE A 195 -4.61 9.54 0.28
C PHE A 195 -5.50 10.32 -0.70
N ASP A 196 -5.36 11.63 -0.69
CA ASP A 196 -5.93 12.51 -1.70
C ASP A 196 -4.97 12.57 -2.90
N HIS A 197 -5.46 12.17 -4.09
CA HIS A 197 -4.66 12.17 -5.32
C HIS A 197 -5.56 12.18 -6.55
N GLU A 198 -5.03 12.66 -7.65
CA GLU A 198 -5.71 12.61 -8.93
C GLU A 198 -5.62 11.22 -9.55
N SER A 199 -6.77 10.64 -9.88
CA SER A 199 -6.88 9.36 -10.58
C SER A 199 -8.16 9.30 -11.42
N TYR A 200 -8.17 8.39 -12.41
CA TYR A 200 -9.38 8.11 -13.16
C TYR A 200 -10.48 7.61 -12.21
N GLN A 201 -11.66 8.24 -12.28
CA GLN A 201 -12.83 7.84 -11.51
C GLN A 201 -14.00 7.52 -12.44
N TRP A 202 -14.56 6.34 -12.28
CA TRP A 202 -15.73 5.93 -13.05
C TRP A 202 -16.92 6.88 -12.81
N GLY A 203 -17.53 7.34 -13.90
CA GLY A 203 -18.72 8.22 -13.85
C GLY A 203 -18.44 9.70 -13.56
N LYS A 204 -17.18 10.14 -13.51
CA LYS A 204 -16.81 11.57 -13.36
C LYS A 204 -16.28 12.21 -14.64
N ASN A 205 -16.33 11.55 -15.79
CA ASN A 205 -15.92 12.07 -17.09
C ASN A 205 -17.16 12.23 -17.99
#